data_1ada00ae2b871d909fbe995a3071b5f2
#
_entry.id   1ada00ae2b871d909fbe995a3071b5f2
#
_cell.length_a   1.000
_cell.length_b   1.000
_cell.length_c   1.000
_cell.angle_alpha   90.00
_cell.angle_beta   90.00
_cell.angle_gamma   90.00
#
_symmetry.space_group_name_H-M   'P 1'
#
loop_
_entity.id
_entity.type
_entity.pdbx_description
1 polymer ?
#
loop_
_entity_poly.entity_id
_entity_poly.type
_entity_poly.pdbx_seq_one_letter_code
_entity_poly.pdbx_strand_id
1 'polypeptide(L)'
;SLRPLGGHPRESEYHVLVLLTAAGSLVLAGAQDILLLAAAYLLAGIPAYALAGFAKDGPGTEAALKYYVLGALGGVVLLTGTTLLYAATGTTAYPRLAHAEAAPAALLTAGTLGVLGGLLFKSGAVPAHFWVPDAVQGSAPPVAALLTTLPKAGALIALFRLGAVPLAGSAVPWPALLATLAAASMTLGNLAALLQRDVRRLLAYSAVSQVGYLLMPVAVAGRTALAQPAFLYYVAAYALTNLGAFAVVCALPRATTTDRWRGLVRHRPLLAVSLAVCLLGLVGTPPTAVFLGKLQAFTAVFDAGYGWLAVLAAANTVVSLFYYLRWLAPAFTPGAAPPTGGEDRLARGTA
;
A
#
# COMPACT_ATOMS: atom_id res chain seq x y z
N SER A 1 -1.75 4.27 -19.99
CA SER A 1 -0.89 5.35 -19.48
C SER A 1 0.21 5.80 -20.45
N LEU A 2 0.42 5.14 -21.57
CA LEU A 2 1.46 5.49 -22.56
C LEU A 2 1.09 6.71 -23.43
N ARG A 3 -0.22 6.95 -23.65
CA ARG A 3 -0.67 8.06 -24.51
C ARG A 3 -0.27 9.47 -24.04
N PRO A 4 -0.28 9.79 -22.71
CA PRO A 4 0.09 11.12 -22.25
C PRO A 4 1.56 11.47 -22.38
N LEU A 5 2.43 10.46 -22.52
CA LEU A 5 3.89 10.62 -22.59
C LEU A 5 4.45 10.40 -24.00
N GLY A 6 3.61 9.97 -24.96
CA GLY A 6 4.05 9.70 -26.32
C GLY A 6 4.69 10.95 -26.95
N GLY A 7 5.99 10.88 -27.22
CA GLY A 7 6.81 11.98 -27.71
C GLY A 7 7.31 12.96 -26.64
N HIS A 8 7.08 12.70 -25.37
CA HIS A 8 7.61 13.55 -24.28
C HIS A 8 9.13 13.36 -24.15
N PRO A 9 9.95 14.43 -24.01
CA PRO A 9 11.42 14.32 -23.94
C PRO A 9 11.94 13.40 -22.84
N ARG A 10 11.15 13.23 -21.75
CA ARG A 10 11.50 12.41 -20.58
C ARG A 10 10.72 11.09 -20.49
N GLU A 11 10.17 10.62 -21.62
CA GLU A 11 9.40 9.36 -21.64
C GLU A 11 10.23 8.15 -21.20
N SER A 12 11.47 8.04 -21.70
CA SER A 12 12.39 6.97 -21.33
C SER A 12 12.71 6.96 -19.83
N GLU A 13 12.97 8.14 -19.25
CA GLU A 13 13.23 8.28 -17.81
C GLU A 13 12.03 7.76 -16.97
N TYR A 14 10.82 8.13 -17.36
CA TYR A 14 9.60 7.66 -16.68
C TYR A 14 9.51 6.13 -16.65
N HIS A 15 9.71 5.49 -17.80
CA HIS A 15 9.63 4.03 -17.90
C HIS A 15 10.76 3.33 -17.12
N VAL A 16 11.98 3.87 -17.17
CA VAL A 16 13.11 3.35 -16.39
C VAL A 16 12.79 3.42 -14.88
N LEU A 17 12.29 4.56 -14.38
CA LEU A 17 11.91 4.71 -12.96
C LEU A 17 10.79 3.75 -12.55
N VAL A 18 9.80 3.52 -13.42
CA VAL A 18 8.73 2.53 -13.18
C VAL A 18 9.31 1.12 -13.09
N LEU A 19 10.18 0.74 -14.02
CA LEU A 19 10.82 -0.59 -14.06
C LEU A 19 11.73 -0.80 -12.84
N LEU A 20 12.52 0.19 -12.44
CA LEU A 20 13.38 0.10 -11.26
C LEU A 20 12.54 -0.02 -9.97
N THR A 21 11.44 0.74 -9.86
CA THR A 21 10.51 0.59 -8.73
C THR A 21 9.90 -0.80 -8.67
N ALA A 22 9.50 -1.35 -9.83
CA ALA A 22 8.96 -2.70 -9.94
C ALA A 22 10.01 -3.76 -9.60
N ALA A 23 11.20 -3.67 -10.17
CA ALA A 23 12.31 -4.58 -9.89
C ALA A 23 12.67 -4.58 -8.40
N GLY A 24 12.81 -3.38 -7.78
CA GLY A 24 13.06 -3.25 -6.34
C GLY A 24 11.96 -3.88 -5.50
N SER A 25 10.69 -3.72 -5.89
CA SER A 25 9.55 -4.32 -5.18
C SER A 25 9.53 -5.84 -5.27
N LEU A 26 9.91 -6.41 -6.43
CA LEU A 26 10.02 -7.86 -6.65
C LEU A 26 11.18 -8.44 -5.82
N VAL A 27 12.37 -7.81 -5.84
CA VAL A 27 13.52 -8.24 -5.04
C VAL A 27 13.20 -8.14 -3.55
N LEU A 28 12.50 -7.07 -3.11
CA LEU A 28 12.06 -6.90 -1.74
C LEU A 28 11.15 -8.06 -1.30
N ALA A 29 10.19 -8.45 -2.12
CA ALA A 29 9.30 -9.58 -1.87
C ALA A 29 10.03 -10.92 -1.84
N GLY A 30 11.06 -11.10 -2.68
CA GLY A 30 11.83 -12.35 -2.80
C GLY A 30 13.02 -12.47 -1.85
N ALA A 31 13.37 -11.42 -1.09
CA ALA A 31 14.56 -11.41 -0.25
C ALA A 31 14.58 -12.56 0.78
N GLN A 32 15.74 -13.20 0.92
CA GLN A 32 16.03 -14.24 1.93
C GLN A 32 17.19 -13.84 2.84
N ASP A 33 17.55 -12.57 2.78
CA ASP A 33 18.68 -11.97 3.47
C ASP A 33 18.31 -10.52 3.84
N ILE A 34 18.64 -10.09 5.08
CA ILE A 34 18.26 -8.75 5.56
C ILE A 34 19.04 -7.62 4.87
N LEU A 35 20.25 -7.90 4.35
CA LEU A 35 21.02 -6.90 3.61
C LEU A 35 20.46 -6.72 2.20
N LEU A 36 20.09 -7.84 1.53
CA LEU A 36 19.40 -7.80 0.24
C LEU A 36 18.04 -7.10 0.37
N LEU A 37 17.32 -7.36 1.47
CA LEU A 37 16.06 -6.67 1.77
C LEU A 37 16.27 -5.15 1.90
N ALA A 38 17.34 -4.71 2.58
CA ALA A 38 17.67 -3.29 2.73
C ALA A 38 18.03 -2.65 1.38
N ALA A 39 18.83 -3.32 0.55
CA ALA A 39 19.17 -2.85 -0.79
C ALA A 39 17.91 -2.74 -1.69
N ALA A 40 17.04 -3.76 -1.64
CA ALA A 40 15.77 -3.77 -2.37
C ALA A 40 14.80 -2.67 -1.90
N TYR A 41 14.79 -2.36 -0.59
CA TYR A 41 14.01 -1.26 -0.04
C TYR A 41 14.40 0.09 -0.68
N LEU A 42 15.71 0.34 -0.83
CA LEU A 42 16.22 1.54 -1.49
C LEU A 42 15.89 1.55 -2.99
N LEU A 43 16.09 0.42 -3.67
CA LEU A 43 15.77 0.30 -5.09
C LEU A 43 14.28 0.49 -5.38
N ALA A 44 13.38 0.01 -4.50
CA ALA A 44 11.94 0.24 -4.63
C ALA A 44 11.52 1.67 -4.23
N GLY A 45 12.36 2.39 -3.47
CA GLY A 45 12.05 3.71 -2.90
C GLY A 45 12.51 4.86 -3.77
N ILE A 46 13.80 4.93 -4.07
CA ILE A 46 14.42 6.11 -4.72
C ILE A 46 13.74 6.45 -6.06
N PRO A 47 13.50 5.50 -6.97
CA PRO A 47 12.78 5.79 -8.21
C PRO A 47 11.33 6.22 -7.97
N ALA A 48 10.67 5.66 -6.94
CA ALA A 48 9.31 6.03 -6.58
C ALA A 48 9.20 7.49 -6.07
N TYR A 49 10.21 7.98 -5.35
CA TYR A 49 10.28 9.40 -4.93
C TYR A 49 10.40 10.32 -6.14
N ALA A 50 11.26 9.98 -7.11
CA ALA A 50 11.41 10.71 -8.36
C ALA A 50 10.13 10.71 -9.20
N LEU A 51 9.43 9.56 -9.26
CA LEU A 51 8.14 9.44 -9.95
C LEU A 51 7.06 10.34 -9.31
N ALA A 52 7.03 10.47 -7.98
CA ALA A 52 6.06 11.32 -7.30
C ALA A 52 6.15 12.79 -7.77
N GLY A 53 7.36 13.29 -7.99
CA GLY A 53 7.63 14.64 -8.50
C GLY A 53 7.85 14.74 -10.00
N PHE A 54 7.54 13.70 -10.77
CA PHE A 54 7.88 13.66 -12.21
C PHE A 54 7.23 14.77 -13.02
N ALA A 55 6.05 15.23 -12.62
CA ALA A 55 5.34 16.33 -13.28
C ALA A 55 5.99 17.70 -13.09
N LYS A 56 6.95 17.86 -12.15
CA LYS A 56 7.64 19.12 -11.81
C LYS A 56 6.70 20.29 -11.50
N ASP A 57 5.48 20.01 -11.06
CA ASP A 57 4.54 21.02 -10.56
C ASP A 57 4.65 21.20 -9.04
N GLY A 58 4.07 22.25 -8.48
CA GLY A 58 4.13 22.54 -7.05
C GLY A 58 3.65 21.36 -6.17
N PRO A 59 2.42 20.81 -6.40
CA PRO A 59 1.92 19.67 -5.63
C PRO A 59 2.79 18.40 -5.77
N GLY A 60 3.29 18.11 -6.97
CA GLY A 60 4.16 16.96 -7.21
C GLY A 60 5.53 17.12 -6.52
N THR A 61 6.10 18.34 -6.54
CA THR A 61 7.37 18.62 -5.88
C THR A 61 7.25 18.50 -4.35
N GLU A 62 6.18 19.04 -3.77
CA GLU A 62 5.88 18.88 -2.34
C GLU A 62 5.69 17.41 -1.96
N ALA A 63 4.91 16.66 -2.75
CA ALA A 63 4.69 15.24 -2.56
C ALA A 63 6.00 14.43 -2.59
N ALA A 64 6.86 14.71 -3.58
CA ALA A 64 8.16 14.08 -3.72
C ALA A 64 9.07 14.36 -2.53
N LEU A 65 9.14 15.63 -2.09
CA LEU A 65 9.97 16.04 -0.96
C LEU A 65 9.53 15.34 0.33
N LYS A 66 8.23 15.38 0.66
CA LYS A 66 7.68 14.70 1.84
C LYS A 66 7.94 13.19 1.79
N TYR A 67 7.69 12.57 0.64
CA TYR A 67 7.89 11.14 0.47
C TYR A 67 9.37 10.76 0.57
N TYR A 68 10.28 11.57 -0.01
CA TYR A 68 11.72 11.35 0.08
C TYR A 68 12.25 11.49 1.51
N VAL A 69 11.94 12.59 2.20
CA VAL A 69 12.46 12.83 3.56
C VAL A 69 11.99 11.75 4.53
N LEU A 70 10.69 11.43 4.52
CA LEU A 70 10.14 10.39 5.38
C LEU A 70 10.65 9.00 4.96
N GLY A 71 10.83 8.77 3.65
CA GLY A 71 11.36 7.53 3.11
C GLY A 71 12.84 7.30 3.45
N ALA A 72 13.64 8.37 3.43
CA ALA A 72 15.04 8.32 3.88
C ALA A 72 15.11 7.97 5.37
N LEU A 73 14.27 8.62 6.21
CA LEU A 73 14.18 8.28 7.63
C LEU A 73 13.81 6.81 7.84
N GLY A 74 12.77 6.31 7.14
CA GLY A 74 12.39 4.90 7.18
C GLY A 74 13.52 3.96 6.74
N GLY A 75 14.30 4.37 5.73
CA GLY A 75 15.49 3.65 5.26
C GLY A 75 16.61 3.60 6.30
N VAL A 76 16.87 4.71 6.97
CA VAL A 76 17.86 4.77 8.08
C VAL A 76 17.42 3.84 9.23
N VAL A 77 16.15 3.87 9.62
CA VAL A 77 15.60 2.99 10.66
C VAL A 77 15.75 1.52 10.27
N LEU A 78 15.45 1.16 9.02
CA LEU A 78 15.61 -0.20 8.52
C LEU A 78 17.09 -0.64 8.50
N LEU A 79 17.99 0.21 8.00
CA LEU A 79 19.44 -0.07 7.95
C LEU A 79 20.02 -0.21 9.35
N THR A 80 19.63 0.65 10.29
CA THR A 80 20.02 0.53 11.69
C THR A 80 19.55 -0.80 12.27
N GLY A 81 18.27 -1.16 12.02
CA GLY A 81 17.73 -2.47 12.43
C GLY A 81 18.52 -3.64 11.85
N THR A 82 18.85 -3.59 10.55
CA THR A 82 19.67 -4.59 9.86
C THR A 82 21.06 -4.72 10.51
N THR A 83 21.70 -3.59 10.81
CA THR A 83 23.02 -3.56 11.44
C THR A 83 22.99 -4.15 12.86
N LEU A 84 21.96 -3.83 13.65
CA LEU A 84 21.79 -4.38 15.00
C LEU A 84 21.54 -5.89 14.98
N LEU A 85 20.73 -6.39 14.05
CA LEU A 85 20.52 -7.82 13.86
C LEU A 85 21.84 -8.53 13.48
N TYR A 86 22.58 -7.96 12.53
CA TYR A 86 23.87 -8.49 12.14
C TYR A 86 24.89 -8.49 13.29
N ALA A 87 24.97 -7.38 14.04
CA ALA A 87 25.86 -7.28 15.21
C ALA A 87 25.51 -8.31 16.29
N ALA A 88 24.20 -8.62 16.46
CA ALA A 88 23.75 -9.59 17.44
C ALA A 88 23.98 -11.04 17.03
N THR A 89 23.91 -11.35 15.73
CA THR A 89 23.82 -12.73 15.22
C THR A 89 24.99 -13.17 14.35
N GLY A 90 25.79 -12.22 13.85
CA GLY A 90 26.88 -12.46 12.89
C GLY A 90 26.41 -12.92 11.51
N THR A 91 25.10 -12.84 11.22
CA THR A 91 24.52 -13.31 9.94
C THR A 91 23.43 -12.39 9.42
N THR A 92 23.25 -12.38 8.09
CA THR A 92 22.16 -11.67 7.41
C THR A 92 21.11 -12.63 6.85
N ALA A 93 21.42 -13.92 6.75
CA ALA A 93 20.56 -14.94 6.13
C ALA A 93 19.38 -15.33 7.03
N TYR A 94 18.16 -15.30 6.50
CA TYR A 94 16.93 -15.63 7.23
C TYR A 94 16.94 -16.96 7.97
N PRO A 95 17.39 -18.10 7.38
CA PRO A 95 17.41 -19.37 8.09
C PRO A 95 18.32 -19.37 9.33
N ARG A 96 19.43 -18.62 9.27
CA ARG A 96 20.36 -18.52 10.40
C ARG A 96 19.87 -17.57 11.48
N LEU A 97 19.18 -16.48 11.08
CA LEU A 97 18.54 -15.55 12.02
C LEU A 97 17.48 -16.25 12.89
N ALA A 98 16.78 -17.24 12.35
CA ALA A 98 15.78 -18.03 13.07
C ALA A 98 16.36 -18.84 14.26
N HIS A 99 17.65 -19.11 14.27
CA HIS A 99 18.36 -19.90 15.28
C HIS A 99 19.31 -19.07 16.16
N ALA A 100 19.11 -17.75 16.23
CA ALA A 100 19.98 -16.83 16.97
C ALA A 100 19.63 -16.73 18.46
N GLU A 101 19.36 -17.88 19.13
CA GLU A 101 18.88 -17.94 20.52
C GLU A 101 19.89 -17.39 21.55
N ALA A 102 21.18 -17.46 21.24
CA ALA A 102 22.24 -16.96 22.14
C ALA A 102 22.55 -15.47 22.02
N ALA A 103 21.87 -14.76 21.12
CA ALA A 103 22.14 -13.35 20.88
C ALA A 103 21.52 -12.46 21.97
N PRO A 104 22.13 -11.28 22.28
CA PRO A 104 21.60 -10.34 23.26
C PRO A 104 20.17 -9.88 22.92
N ALA A 105 19.21 -10.17 23.81
CA ALA A 105 17.78 -9.90 23.58
C ALA A 105 17.47 -8.43 23.23
N ALA A 106 18.20 -7.49 23.83
CA ALA A 106 18.02 -6.05 23.54
C ALA A 106 18.36 -5.70 22.09
N LEU A 107 19.47 -6.25 21.56
CA LEU A 107 19.90 -6.03 20.18
C LEU A 107 18.93 -6.71 19.18
N LEU A 108 18.50 -7.94 19.48
CA LEU A 108 17.50 -8.64 18.66
C LEU A 108 16.17 -7.86 18.60
N THR A 109 15.71 -7.38 19.76
CA THR A 109 14.46 -6.61 19.83
C THR A 109 14.58 -5.29 19.07
N ALA A 110 15.62 -4.50 19.35
CA ALA A 110 15.84 -3.21 18.67
C ALA A 110 16.03 -3.40 17.16
N GLY A 111 16.82 -4.40 16.76
CA GLY A 111 17.03 -4.72 15.36
C GLY A 111 15.77 -5.15 14.64
N THR A 112 14.97 -6.04 15.25
CA THR A 112 13.68 -6.48 14.73
C THR A 112 12.71 -5.30 14.56
N LEU A 113 12.58 -4.45 15.58
CA LEU A 113 11.70 -3.27 15.52
C LEU A 113 12.16 -2.28 14.45
N GLY A 114 13.46 -2.10 14.24
CA GLY A 114 14.00 -1.27 13.18
C GLY A 114 13.64 -1.78 11.78
N VAL A 115 13.85 -3.07 11.52
CA VAL A 115 13.48 -3.68 10.23
C VAL A 115 11.97 -3.64 10.00
N LEU A 116 11.16 -3.99 11.00
CA LEU A 116 9.69 -3.89 10.93
C LEU A 116 9.26 -2.46 10.69
N GLY A 117 9.83 -1.47 11.39
CA GLY A 117 9.52 -0.05 11.25
C GLY A 117 9.72 0.47 9.82
N GLY A 118 10.85 0.11 9.19
CA GLY A 118 11.11 0.49 7.79
C GLY A 118 10.13 -0.16 6.81
N LEU A 119 9.80 -1.43 6.99
CA LEU A 119 8.83 -2.13 6.13
C LEU A 119 7.39 -1.64 6.36
N LEU A 120 7.01 -1.30 7.59
CA LEU A 120 5.72 -0.68 7.90
C LEU A 120 5.60 0.71 7.26
N PHE A 121 6.68 1.50 7.26
CA PHE A 121 6.73 2.74 6.50
C PHE A 121 6.49 2.48 5.00
N LYS A 122 7.22 1.55 4.39
CA LYS A 122 7.09 1.23 2.96
C LYS A 122 5.70 0.73 2.60
N SER A 123 5.07 -0.07 3.46
CA SER A 123 3.69 -0.53 3.26
C SER A 123 2.65 0.59 3.45
N GLY A 124 3.00 1.66 4.16
CA GLY A 124 2.09 2.73 4.53
C GLY A 124 1.15 2.38 5.68
N ALA A 125 1.62 1.54 6.62
CA ALA A 125 0.90 1.22 7.84
C ALA A 125 0.99 2.34 8.88
N VAL A 126 0.00 2.45 9.75
CA VAL A 126 0.04 3.32 10.94
C VAL A 126 1.13 2.78 11.89
N PRO A 127 1.97 3.65 12.52
CA PRO A 127 1.93 5.12 12.48
C PRO A 127 2.67 5.77 11.29
N ALA A 128 3.39 5.02 10.49
CA ALA A 128 4.31 5.53 9.46
C ALA A 128 3.62 5.83 8.10
N HIS A 129 2.30 6.07 8.09
CA HIS A 129 1.46 6.22 6.89
C HIS A 129 1.40 7.64 6.32
N PHE A 130 1.94 8.66 7.01
CA PHE A 130 1.71 10.09 6.71
C PHE A 130 2.08 10.50 5.27
N TRP A 131 3.03 9.82 4.67
CA TRP A 131 3.45 10.09 3.29
C TRP A 131 2.40 9.67 2.25
N VAL A 132 1.54 8.67 2.55
CA VAL A 132 0.65 8.04 1.57
C VAL A 132 -0.37 9.02 0.98
N PRO A 133 -1.15 9.78 1.79
CA PRO A 133 -2.15 10.70 1.23
C PRO A 133 -1.51 11.84 0.42
N ASP A 134 -0.38 12.37 0.86
CA ASP A 134 0.28 13.49 0.20
C ASP A 134 0.98 13.05 -1.09
N ALA A 135 1.68 11.92 -1.08
CA ALA A 135 2.32 11.36 -2.26
C ALA A 135 1.29 10.95 -3.35
N VAL A 136 0.17 10.34 -2.95
CA VAL A 136 -0.87 9.89 -3.89
C VAL A 136 -1.66 11.06 -4.46
N GLN A 137 -2.03 12.04 -3.65
CA GLN A 137 -2.76 13.24 -4.12
C GLN A 137 -1.86 14.14 -4.98
N GLY A 138 -0.60 14.32 -4.59
CA GLY A 138 0.36 15.18 -5.27
C GLY A 138 0.89 14.61 -6.58
N SER A 139 0.96 13.28 -6.74
CA SER A 139 1.45 12.62 -7.95
C SER A 139 0.43 12.63 -9.10
N ALA A 140 0.92 12.40 -10.31
CA ALA A 140 0.04 12.06 -11.44
C ALA A 140 -0.71 10.74 -11.17
N PRO A 141 -1.98 10.59 -11.64
CA PRO A 141 -2.79 9.40 -11.34
C PRO A 141 -2.14 8.05 -11.63
N PRO A 142 -1.41 7.84 -12.75
CA PRO A 142 -0.70 6.57 -12.98
C PRO A 142 0.41 6.29 -11.97
N VAL A 143 1.10 7.34 -11.50
CA VAL A 143 2.12 7.21 -10.45
C VAL A 143 1.46 6.88 -9.12
N ALA A 144 0.35 7.54 -8.78
CA ALA A 144 -0.45 7.23 -7.59
C ALA A 144 -0.89 5.76 -7.56
N ALA A 145 -1.32 5.20 -8.70
CA ALA A 145 -1.65 3.79 -8.86
C ALA A 145 -0.45 2.89 -8.54
N LEU A 146 0.74 3.21 -9.06
CA LEU A 146 1.98 2.47 -8.80
C LEU A 146 2.34 2.51 -7.31
N LEU A 147 2.34 3.71 -6.70
CA LEU A 147 2.75 3.92 -5.30
C LEU A 147 1.84 3.19 -4.31
N THR A 148 0.56 3.03 -4.64
CA THR A 148 -0.42 2.35 -3.78
C THR A 148 -0.45 0.83 -3.97
N THR A 149 0.27 0.27 -4.94
CA THR A 149 0.26 -1.16 -5.25
C THR A 149 1.62 -1.82 -5.11
N LEU A 150 2.53 -1.63 -6.05
CA LEU A 150 3.76 -2.42 -6.15
C LEU A 150 4.68 -2.33 -4.93
N PRO A 151 5.13 -1.13 -4.46
CA PRO A 151 6.02 -1.05 -3.31
C PRO A 151 5.37 -1.56 -2.02
N LYS A 152 4.04 -1.37 -1.89
CA LYS A 152 3.28 -1.87 -0.73
C LYS A 152 3.19 -3.39 -0.73
N ALA A 153 2.86 -3.99 -1.87
CA ALA A 153 2.81 -5.44 -2.01
C ALA A 153 4.18 -6.06 -1.69
N GLY A 154 5.27 -5.50 -2.24
CA GLY A 154 6.63 -5.95 -1.94
C GLY A 154 6.97 -5.91 -0.46
N ALA A 155 6.65 -4.80 0.21
CA ALA A 155 6.90 -4.64 1.65
C ALA A 155 6.05 -5.59 2.51
N LEU A 156 4.77 -5.80 2.16
CA LEU A 156 3.89 -6.70 2.88
C LEU A 156 4.31 -8.17 2.72
N ILE A 157 4.74 -8.58 1.51
CA ILE A 157 5.29 -9.93 1.28
C ILE A 157 6.59 -10.12 2.07
N ALA A 158 7.47 -9.10 2.10
CA ALA A 158 8.68 -9.14 2.92
C ALA A 158 8.36 -9.29 4.42
N LEU A 159 7.36 -8.53 4.93
CA LEU A 159 6.88 -8.66 6.31
C LEU A 159 6.36 -10.08 6.61
N PHE A 160 5.57 -10.66 5.70
CA PHE A 160 5.06 -12.02 5.86
C PHE A 160 6.21 -13.03 5.95
N ARG A 161 7.20 -12.92 5.07
CA ARG A 161 8.36 -13.83 5.04
C ARG A 161 9.25 -13.68 6.28
N LEU A 162 9.44 -12.44 6.77
CA LEU A 162 10.15 -12.20 8.04
C LEU A 162 9.44 -12.86 9.22
N GLY A 163 8.12 -12.73 9.31
CA GLY A 163 7.32 -13.37 10.35
C GLY A 163 7.37 -14.90 10.28
N ALA A 164 7.26 -15.45 9.07
CA ALA A 164 7.20 -16.90 8.86
C ALA A 164 8.53 -17.62 9.08
N VAL A 165 9.67 -16.96 8.89
CA VAL A 165 11.01 -17.60 8.94
C VAL A 165 11.87 -17.01 10.05
N PRO A 166 12.49 -15.80 9.90
CA PRO A 166 13.46 -15.34 10.90
C PRO A 166 12.87 -15.00 12.26
N LEU A 167 11.59 -14.65 12.32
CA LEU A 167 10.92 -14.25 13.56
C LEU A 167 10.05 -15.37 14.17
N ALA A 168 9.95 -16.54 13.55
CA ALA A 168 9.06 -17.62 13.99
C ALA A 168 9.30 -18.06 15.43
N GLY A 169 10.58 -18.14 15.89
CA GLY A 169 10.99 -18.47 17.25
C GLY A 169 11.38 -17.26 18.11
N SER A 170 11.18 -16.03 17.64
CA SER A 170 11.63 -14.82 18.34
C SER A 170 10.86 -14.57 19.63
N ALA A 171 11.58 -14.17 20.70
CA ALA A 171 10.99 -13.70 21.94
C ALA A 171 10.28 -12.34 21.80
N VAL A 172 10.49 -11.63 20.68
CA VAL A 172 9.80 -10.37 20.39
C VAL A 172 8.33 -10.65 20.10
N PRO A 173 7.36 -9.98 20.76
CA PRO A 173 5.92 -10.20 20.55
C PRO A 173 5.43 -9.53 19.23
N TRP A 174 6.14 -9.76 18.13
CA TRP A 174 5.84 -9.16 16.84
C TRP A 174 4.43 -9.48 16.31
N PRO A 175 3.81 -10.66 16.58
CA PRO A 175 2.45 -10.93 16.15
C PRO A 175 1.42 -9.99 16.78
N ALA A 176 1.52 -9.78 18.10
CA ALA A 176 0.64 -8.86 18.84
C ALA A 176 0.86 -7.41 18.38
N LEU A 177 2.12 -7.01 18.14
CA LEU A 177 2.46 -5.71 17.59
C LEU A 177 1.80 -5.51 16.21
N LEU A 178 1.97 -6.46 15.28
CA LEU A 178 1.37 -6.34 13.95
C LEU A 178 -0.16 -6.40 13.98
N ALA A 179 -0.77 -7.20 14.87
CA ALA A 179 -2.22 -7.23 15.07
C ALA A 179 -2.74 -5.87 15.54
N THR A 180 -2.05 -5.23 16.49
CA THR A 180 -2.41 -3.89 16.98
C THR A 180 -2.25 -2.83 15.89
N LEU A 181 -1.15 -2.88 15.11
CA LEU A 181 -0.92 -1.95 14.01
C LEU A 181 -1.90 -2.20 12.84
N ALA A 182 -2.32 -3.44 12.61
CA ALA A 182 -3.38 -3.78 11.68
C ALA A 182 -4.70 -3.10 12.09
N ALA A 183 -5.10 -3.24 13.36
CA ALA A 183 -6.28 -2.61 13.93
C ALA A 183 -6.21 -1.07 13.80
N ALA A 184 -5.10 -0.47 14.17
CA ALA A 184 -4.88 0.97 14.05
C ALA A 184 -4.94 1.45 12.58
N SER A 185 -4.31 0.72 11.66
CA SER A 185 -4.25 1.09 10.24
C SER A 185 -5.63 1.04 9.59
N MET A 186 -6.41 -0.05 9.82
CA MET A 186 -7.75 -0.13 9.25
C MET A 186 -8.70 0.91 9.83
N THR A 187 -8.61 1.20 11.13
CA THR A 187 -9.50 2.16 11.81
C THR A 187 -9.17 3.60 11.42
N LEU A 188 -7.91 4.02 11.58
CA LEU A 188 -7.49 5.38 11.24
C LEU A 188 -7.61 5.64 9.74
N GLY A 189 -7.25 4.67 8.89
CA GLY A 189 -7.41 4.77 7.44
C GLY A 189 -8.86 4.99 7.03
N ASN A 190 -9.80 4.23 7.59
CA ASN A 190 -11.23 4.39 7.31
C ASN A 190 -11.79 5.71 7.83
N LEU A 191 -11.48 6.08 9.07
CA LEU A 191 -11.97 7.34 9.65
C LEU A 191 -11.45 8.56 8.86
N ALA A 192 -10.17 8.54 8.47
CA ALA A 192 -9.60 9.60 7.65
C ALA A 192 -10.22 9.63 6.24
N ALA A 193 -10.49 8.47 5.61
CA ALA A 193 -11.16 8.39 4.31
C ALA A 193 -12.57 8.99 4.32
N LEU A 194 -13.32 8.85 5.43
CA LEU A 194 -14.63 9.47 5.59
C LEU A 194 -14.61 11.00 5.47
N LEU A 195 -13.51 11.65 5.80
CA LEU A 195 -13.38 13.11 5.77
C LEU A 195 -12.90 13.63 4.40
N GLN A 196 -12.45 12.76 3.48
CA GLN A 196 -11.87 13.20 2.21
C GLN A 196 -12.93 13.50 1.16
N ARG A 197 -12.71 14.59 0.41
CA ARG A 197 -13.48 14.95 -0.78
C ARG A 197 -12.71 14.71 -2.08
N ASP A 198 -11.38 14.80 -2.05
CA ASP A 198 -10.51 14.46 -3.18
C ASP A 198 -10.45 12.94 -3.34
N VAL A 199 -10.75 12.45 -4.56
CA VAL A 199 -10.86 11.00 -4.84
C VAL A 199 -9.52 10.27 -4.72
N ARG A 200 -8.40 10.93 -5.04
CA ARG A 200 -7.06 10.33 -4.92
C ARG A 200 -6.65 10.23 -3.45
N ARG A 201 -6.94 11.27 -2.67
CA ARG A 201 -6.68 11.28 -1.24
C ARG A 201 -7.59 10.28 -0.50
N LEU A 202 -8.83 10.11 -0.97
CA LEU A 202 -9.74 9.06 -0.47
C LEU A 202 -9.16 7.66 -0.75
N LEU A 203 -8.72 7.37 -1.98
CA LEU A 203 -8.06 6.10 -2.31
C LEU A 203 -6.74 5.90 -1.55
N ALA A 204 -6.02 6.97 -1.23
CA ALA A 204 -4.80 6.90 -0.42
C ALA A 204 -5.09 6.41 1.00
N TYR A 205 -6.09 6.97 1.68
CA TYR A 205 -6.51 6.51 3.01
C TYR A 205 -7.19 5.14 2.97
N SER A 206 -7.94 4.85 1.90
CA SER A 206 -8.40 3.50 1.61
C SER A 206 -7.23 2.51 1.55
N ALA A 207 -6.14 2.86 0.86
CA ALA A 207 -4.95 2.02 0.78
C ALA A 207 -4.25 1.84 2.14
N VAL A 208 -4.29 2.83 3.04
CA VAL A 208 -3.83 2.68 4.44
C VAL A 208 -4.71 1.69 5.19
N SER A 209 -6.04 1.81 5.05
CA SER A 209 -6.98 0.84 5.65
C SER A 209 -6.77 -0.58 5.12
N GLN A 210 -6.61 -0.75 3.80
CA GLN A 210 -6.38 -2.06 3.18
C GLN A 210 -5.06 -2.71 3.66
N VAL A 211 -4.02 -1.91 3.91
CA VAL A 211 -2.79 -2.42 4.56
C VAL A 211 -3.11 -3.01 5.94
N GLY A 212 -4.01 -2.38 6.70
CA GLY A 212 -4.46 -2.94 7.99
C GLY A 212 -5.06 -4.34 7.84
N TYR A 213 -5.95 -4.55 6.88
CA TYR A 213 -6.50 -5.89 6.61
C TYR A 213 -5.43 -6.87 6.11
N LEU A 214 -4.49 -6.42 5.28
CA LEU A 214 -3.40 -7.26 4.78
C LEU A 214 -2.39 -7.62 5.87
N LEU A 215 -2.23 -6.80 6.90
CA LEU A 215 -1.40 -7.11 8.06
C LEU A 215 -2.00 -8.20 8.97
N MET A 216 -3.31 -8.47 8.90
CA MET A 216 -3.95 -9.51 9.70
C MET A 216 -3.32 -10.90 9.46
N PRO A 217 -3.32 -11.45 8.23
CA PRO A 217 -2.65 -12.73 7.98
C PRO A 217 -1.13 -12.67 8.16
N VAL A 218 -0.49 -11.49 8.01
CA VAL A 218 0.93 -11.30 8.34
C VAL A 218 1.18 -11.49 9.83
N ALA A 219 0.34 -10.95 10.70
CA ALA A 219 0.47 -11.10 12.15
C ALA A 219 0.40 -12.56 12.63
N VAL A 220 -0.19 -13.44 11.83
CA VAL A 220 -0.30 -14.88 12.13
C VAL A 220 0.51 -15.76 11.19
N ALA A 221 1.51 -15.18 10.50
CA ALA A 221 2.41 -15.90 9.61
C ALA A 221 3.10 -17.06 10.34
N GLY A 222 3.05 -18.25 9.75
CA GLY A 222 3.60 -19.48 10.34
C GLY A 222 2.78 -20.08 11.48
N ARG A 223 1.66 -19.46 11.91
CA ARG A 223 0.81 -19.98 13.01
C ARG A 223 -0.40 -20.77 12.53
N THR A 224 -0.91 -20.48 11.34
CA THR A 224 -2.03 -21.22 10.72
C THR A 224 -1.70 -21.53 9.27
N ALA A 225 -2.16 -22.70 8.79
CA ALA A 225 -1.96 -23.11 7.40
C ALA A 225 -2.66 -22.15 6.41
N LEU A 226 -3.73 -21.50 6.85
CA LEU A 226 -4.49 -20.54 6.04
C LEU A 226 -3.81 -19.18 5.88
N ALA A 227 -2.86 -18.79 6.75
CA ALA A 227 -2.26 -17.46 6.75
C ALA A 227 -1.61 -17.10 5.41
N GLN A 228 -0.81 -18.00 4.83
CA GLN A 228 -0.10 -17.75 3.57
C GLN A 228 -1.05 -17.67 2.36
N PRO A 229 -1.94 -18.65 2.10
CA PRO A 229 -2.86 -18.56 0.96
C PRO A 229 -3.81 -17.37 1.09
N ALA A 230 -4.36 -17.08 2.27
CA ALA A 230 -5.20 -15.92 2.53
C ALA A 230 -4.47 -14.61 2.20
N PHE A 231 -3.22 -14.48 2.65
CA PHE A 231 -2.40 -13.31 2.41
C PHE A 231 -2.11 -13.09 0.92
N LEU A 232 -1.62 -14.11 0.22
CA LEU A 232 -1.25 -14.01 -1.20
C LEU A 232 -2.46 -13.72 -2.07
N TYR A 233 -3.59 -14.42 -1.81
CA TYR A 233 -4.83 -14.17 -2.52
C TYR A 233 -5.31 -12.74 -2.32
N TYR A 234 -5.31 -12.24 -1.07
CA TYR A 234 -5.78 -10.90 -0.77
C TYR A 234 -4.88 -9.80 -1.37
N VAL A 235 -3.55 -9.95 -1.32
CA VAL A 235 -2.63 -9.01 -1.98
C VAL A 235 -2.92 -8.90 -3.47
N ALA A 236 -3.11 -10.03 -4.15
CA ALA A 236 -3.44 -10.05 -5.59
C ALA A 236 -4.80 -9.40 -5.88
N ALA A 237 -5.84 -9.78 -5.11
CA ALA A 237 -7.18 -9.22 -5.25
C ALA A 237 -7.19 -7.70 -5.01
N TYR A 238 -6.51 -7.23 -3.96
CA TYR A 238 -6.36 -5.81 -3.67
C TYR A 238 -5.63 -5.08 -4.79
N ALA A 239 -4.48 -5.59 -5.23
CA ALA A 239 -3.67 -4.94 -6.25
C ALA A 239 -4.46 -4.73 -7.55
N LEU A 240 -5.15 -5.77 -8.04
CA LEU A 240 -5.97 -5.68 -9.25
C LEU A 240 -7.14 -4.71 -9.09
N THR A 241 -7.85 -4.77 -7.97
CA THR A 241 -9.01 -3.90 -7.71
C THR A 241 -8.60 -2.44 -7.55
N ASN A 242 -7.49 -2.17 -6.84
CA ASN A 242 -6.95 -0.83 -6.65
C ASN A 242 -6.43 -0.23 -7.97
N LEU A 243 -5.71 -1.02 -8.77
CA LEU A 243 -5.27 -0.60 -10.11
C LEU A 243 -6.46 -0.29 -11.01
N GLY A 244 -7.54 -1.09 -10.95
CA GLY A 244 -8.79 -0.82 -11.66
C GLY A 244 -9.43 0.50 -11.25
N ALA A 245 -9.53 0.80 -9.95
CA ALA A 245 -10.04 2.07 -9.45
C ALA A 245 -9.20 3.26 -9.95
N PHE A 246 -7.86 3.17 -9.86
CA PHE A 246 -6.99 4.20 -10.39
C PHE A 246 -7.02 4.32 -11.92
N ALA A 247 -7.26 3.23 -12.67
CA ALA A 247 -7.43 3.29 -14.11
C ALA A 247 -8.65 4.17 -14.50
N VAL A 248 -9.74 4.06 -13.74
CA VAL A 248 -10.91 4.94 -13.91
C VAL A 248 -10.57 6.39 -13.56
N VAL A 249 -9.80 6.64 -12.50
CA VAL A 249 -9.31 7.99 -12.15
C VAL A 249 -8.40 8.55 -13.25
N CYS A 250 -7.53 7.74 -13.84
CA CYS A 250 -6.67 8.13 -14.97
C CYS A 250 -7.50 8.53 -16.22
N ALA A 251 -8.67 7.94 -16.43
CA ALA A 251 -9.54 8.29 -17.55
C ALA A 251 -10.24 9.65 -17.37
N LEU A 252 -10.33 10.15 -16.11
CA LEU A 252 -10.98 11.41 -15.75
C LEU A 252 -10.10 12.26 -14.80
N PRO A 253 -8.90 12.67 -15.21
CA PRO A 253 -7.90 13.29 -14.33
C PRO A 253 -8.33 14.64 -13.75
N ARG A 254 -9.32 15.31 -14.34
CA ARG A 254 -9.90 16.58 -13.86
C ARG A 254 -11.03 16.41 -12.86
N ALA A 255 -11.62 15.22 -12.75
CA ALA A 255 -12.65 14.92 -11.77
C ALA A 255 -12.01 14.59 -10.40
N THR A 256 -11.42 15.61 -9.76
CA THR A 256 -10.64 15.44 -8.54
C THR A 256 -11.48 15.25 -7.28
N THR A 257 -12.73 15.75 -7.27
CA THR A 257 -13.63 15.64 -6.11
C THR A 257 -14.81 14.72 -6.42
N THR A 258 -15.34 14.06 -5.38
CA THR A 258 -16.45 13.10 -5.49
C THR A 258 -17.67 13.67 -6.25
N ASP A 259 -17.98 14.94 -6.06
CA ASP A 259 -19.13 15.60 -6.70
C ASP A 259 -18.98 15.77 -8.23
N ARG A 260 -17.73 15.86 -8.72
CA ARG A 260 -17.42 16.00 -10.16
C ARG A 260 -17.67 14.72 -10.95
N TRP A 261 -18.02 13.63 -10.29
CA TRP A 261 -18.36 12.34 -10.93
C TRP A 261 -19.86 12.22 -11.25
N ARG A 262 -20.66 13.22 -10.88
CA ARG A 262 -22.10 13.23 -11.13
C ARG A 262 -22.40 13.07 -12.62
N GLY A 263 -23.40 12.23 -12.93
CA GLY A 263 -23.82 11.95 -14.30
C GLY A 263 -22.92 11.00 -15.10
N LEU A 264 -21.88 10.41 -14.49
CA LEU A 264 -20.94 9.53 -15.19
C LEU A 264 -21.65 8.40 -15.93
N VAL A 265 -22.65 7.76 -15.32
CA VAL A 265 -23.39 6.62 -15.90
C VAL A 265 -24.06 6.96 -17.22
N ARG A 266 -24.55 8.20 -17.39
CA ARG A 266 -25.21 8.64 -18.63
C ARG A 266 -24.24 8.91 -19.77
N HIS A 267 -23.07 9.47 -19.45
CA HIS A 267 -22.10 9.91 -20.45
C HIS A 267 -21.02 8.86 -20.75
N ARG A 268 -20.66 8.04 -19.77
CA ARG A 268 -19.63 6.98 -19.86
C ARG A 268 -20.01 5.76 -19.02
N PRO A 269 -21.01 4.98 -19.42
CA PRO A 269 -21.57 3.89 -18.64
C PRO A 269 -20.53 2.82 -18.27
N LEU A 270 -19.61 2.47 -19.18
CA LEU A 270 -18.54 1.50 -18.88
C LEU A 270 -17.62 1.96 -17.76
N LEU A 271 -17.25 3.25 -17.73
CA LEU A 271 -16.43 3.77 -16.64
C LEU A 271 -17.21 3.81 -15.32
N ALA A 272 -18.51 4.10 -15.34
CA ALA A 272 -19.35 4.09 -14.15
C ALA A 272 -19.47 2.68 -13.56
N VAL A 273 -19.69 1.66 -14.39
CA VAL A 273 -19.75 0.26 -13.97
C VAL A 273 -18.38 -0.21 -13.47
N SER A 274 -17.28 0.12 -14.18
CA SER A 274 -15.93 -0.20 -13.73
C SER A 274 -15.62 0.43 -12.36
N LEU A 275 -16.01 1.70 -12.15
CA LEU A 275 -15.88 2.36 -10.85
C LEU A 275 -16.66 1.60 -9.77
N ALA A 276 -17.92 1.23 -10.05
CA ALA A 276 -18.77 0.51 -9.13
C ALA A 276 -18.14 -0.84 -8.72
N VAL A 277 -17.70 -1.63 -9.69
CA VAL A 277 -17.05 -2.92 -9.45
C VAL A 277 -15.79 -2.75 -8.61
N CYS A 278 -14.95 -1.77 -8.92
CA CYS A 278 -13.72 -1.54 -8.17
C CYS A 278 -13.98 -1.02 -6.74
N LEU A 279 -14.88 -0.06 -6.55
CA LEU A 279 -15.17 0.50 -5.22
C LEU A 279 -15.88 -0.53 -4.33
N LEU A 280 -16.90 -1.22 -4.84
CA LEU A 280 -17.57 -2.31 -4.12
C LEU A 280 -16.60 -3.49 -3.89
N GLY A 281 -15.67 -3.71 -4.82
CA GLY A 281 -14.57 -4.63 -4.64
C GLY A 281 -13.69 -4.25 -3.45
N LEU A 282 -13.25 -3.00 -3.35
CA LEU A 282 -12.44 -2.52 -2.21
C LEU A 282 -13.20 -2.57 -0.87
N VAL A 283 -14.52 -2.36 -0.87
CA VAL A 283 -15.35 -2.67 0.32
C VAL A 283 -15.22 -4.14 0.70
N GLY A 284 -15.17 -5.03 -0.29
CA GLY A 284 -15.27 -6.47 -0.09
C GLY A 284 -16.71 -6.91 -0.02
N THR A 285 -17.53 -6.52 -1.01
CA THR A 285 -18.90 -7.05 -1.15
C THR A 285 -18.90 -8.32 -1.99
N PRO A 286 -19.73 -9.36 -1.67
CA PRO A 286 -19.90 -10.49 -2.56
C PRO A 286 -20.42 -10.04 -3.94
N PRO A 287 -19.99 -10.64 -5.05
CA PRO A 287 -19.08 -11.78 -5.22
C PRO A 287 -17.61 -11.38 -5.54
N THR A 288 -17.13 -10.27 -5.02
CA THR A 288 -15.80 -9.76 -5.41
C THR A 288 -14.64 -10.57 -4.82
N ALA A 289 -13.48 -10.54 -5.50
CA ALA A 289 -12.28 -11.24 -5.05
C ALA A 289 -11.78 -10.74 -3.68
N VAL A 290 -11.87 -9.43 -3.40
CA VAL A 290 -11.46 -8.85 -2.11
C VAL A 290 -12.35 -9.34 -0.96
N PHE A 291 -13.64 -9.64 -1.22
CA PHE A 291 -14.51 -10.27 -0.22
C PHE A 291 -13.95 -11.63 0.23
N LEU A 292 -13.59 -12.49 -0.72
CA LEU A 292 -13.00 -13.80 -0.41
C LEU A 292 -11.65 -13.64 0.32
N GLY A 293 -10.82 -12.67 -0.10
CA GLY A 293 -9.56 -12.37 0.57
C GLY A 293 -9.76 -11.92 2.02
N LYS A 294 -10.73 -11.02 2.28
CA LYS A 294 -11.09 -10.61 3.64
C LYS A 294 -11.61 -11.77 4.48
N LEU A 295 -12.51 -12.57 3.91
CA LEU A 295 -13.08 -13.74 4.60
C LEU A 295 -11.99 -14.71 5.05
N GLN A 296 -11.06 -15.05 4.15
CA GLN A 296 -9.92 -15.91 4.48
C GLN A 296 -9.00 -15.29 5.52
N ALA A 297 -8.73 -13.97 5.44
CA ALA A 297 -7.91 -13.26 6.43
C ALA A 297 -8.57 -13.25 7.81
N PHE A 298 -9.91 -13.08 7.88
CA PHE A 298 -10.67 -13.12 9.13
C PHE A 298 -10.64 -14.52 9.75
N THR A 299 -10.81 -15.56 8.94
CA THR A 299 -10.68 -16.96 9.39
C THR A 299 -9.28 -17.23 9.92
N ALA A 300 -8.22 -16.84 9.19
CA ALA A 300 -6.84 -17.07 9.61
C ALA A 300 -6.50 -16.46 10.97
N VAL A 301 -6.95 -15.23 11.25
CA VAL A 301 -6.70 -14.59 12.56
C VAL A 301 -7.60 -15.15 13.65
N PHE A 302 -8.81 -15.58 13.32
CA PHE A 302 -9.72 -16.24 14.26
C PHE A 302 -9.12 -17.57 14.73
N ASP A 303 -8.66 -18.41 13.80
CA ASP A 303 -8.01 -19.70 14.08
C ASP A 303 -6.72 -19.54 14.92
N ALA A 304 -6.03 -18.41 14.77
CA ALA A 304 -4.83 -18.07 15.56
C ALA A 304 -5.13 -17.46 16.95
N GLY A 305 -6.40 -17.36 17.36
CA GLY A 305 -6.81 -16.78 18.64
C GLY A 305 -6.95 -15.25 18.68
N TYR A 306 -6.88 -14.58 17.52
CA TYR A 306 -7.08 -13.13 17.39
C TYR A 306 -8.52 -12.79 16.93
N GLY A 307 -9.55 -13.46 17.50
CA GLY A 307 -10.96 -13.24 17.13
C GLY A 307 -11.42 -11.79 17.27
N TRP A 308 -10.90 -11.05 18.27
CA TRP A 308 -11.17 -9.62 18.45
C TRP A 308 -10.81 -8.79 17.20
N LEU A 309 -9.71 -9.16 16.53
CA LEU A 309 -9.23 -8.45 15.33
C LEU A 309 -10.17 -8.71 14.13
N ALA A 310 -10.70 -9.93 14.00
CA ALA A 310 -11.70 -10.26 12.98
C ALA A 310 -13.00 -9.46 13.18
N VAL A 311 -13.48 -9.33 14.42
CA VAL A 311 -14.67 -8.52 14.73
C VAL A 311 -14.44 -7.04 14.43
N LEU A 312 -13.29 -6.50 14.84
CA LEU A 312 -12.94 -5.11 14.53
C LEU A 312 -12.83 -4.88 13.01
N ALA A 313 -12.24 -5.83 12.27
CA ALA A 313 -12.11 -5.76 10.83
C ALA A 313 -13.48 -5.80 10.12
N ALA A 314 -14.42 -6.62 10.59
CA ALA A 314 -15.79 -6.64 10.09
C ALA A 314 -16.49 -5.29 10.31
N ALA A 315 -16.37 -4.70 11.50
CA ALA A 315 -16.91 -3.37 11.79
C ALA A 315 -16.30 -2.29 10.88
N ASN A 316 -14.98 -2.31 10.68
CA ASN A 316 -14.28 -1.40 9.78
C ASN A 316 -14.69 -1.59 8.31
N THR A 317 -15.04 -2.80 7.89
CA THR A 317 -15.58 -3.05 6.54
C THR A 317 -16.91 -2.32 6.33
N VAL A 318 -17.79 -2.33 7.34
CA VAL A 318 -19.05 -1.55 7.30
C VAL A 318 -18.76 -0.06 7.21
N VAL A 319 -17.82 0.46 8.01
CA VAL A 319 -17.42 1.87 7.95
C VAL A 319 -16.91 2.24 6.55
N SER A 320 -16.15 1.36 5.90
CA SER A 320 -15.62 1.64 4.58
C SER A 320 -16.69 1.83 3.50
N LEU A 321 -17.84 1.18 3.65
CA LEU A 321 -18.97 1.31 2.71
C LEU A 321 -19.42 2.76 2.56
N PHE A 322 -19.42 3.55 3.63
CA PHE A 322 -19.95 4.92 3.62
C PHE A 322 -19.13 5.85 2.71
N TYR A 323 -17.80 5.84 2.78
CA TYR A 323 -17.00 6.75 1.95
C TYR A 323 -16.91 6.28 0.49
N TYR A 324 -16.96 4.99 0.22
CA TYR A 324 -17.02 4.50 -1.15
C TYR A 324 -18.39 4.79 -1.80
N LEU A 325 -19.49 4.60 -1.08
CA LEU A 325 -20.82 4.94 -1.59
C LEU A 325 -20.98 6.46 -1.78
N ARG A 326 -20.39 7.28 -0.91
CA ARG A 326 -20.39 8.75 -1.09
C ARG A 326 -19.74 9.20 -2.40
N TRP A 327 -18.76 8.44 -2.91
CA TRP A 327 -18.20 8.69 -4.24
C TRP A 327 -19.02 8.02 -5.34
N LEU A 328 -19.48 6.81 -5.11
CA LEU A 328 -20.23 6.04 -6.12
C LEU A 328 -21.62 6.62 -6.42
N ALA A 329 -22.36 7.04 -5.40
CA ALA A 329 -23.72 7.53 -5.56
C ALA A 329 -23.84 8.71 -6.55
N PRO A 330 -23.00 9.77 -6.49
CA PRO A 330 -23.02 10.83 -7.51
C PRO A 330 -22.81 10.33 -8.94
N ALA A 331 -21.99 9.31 -9.16
CA ALA A 331 -21.72 8.79 -10.50
C ALA A 331 -22.99 8.21 -11.18
N PHE A 332 -23.95 7.74 -10.39
CA PHE A 332 -25.22 7.18 -10.85
C PHE A 332 -26.40 8.17 -10.77
N THR A 333 -26.21 9.38 -10.25
CA THR A 333 -27.25 10.42 -10.25
C THR A 333 -27.21 11.25 -11.53
N PRO A 334 -28.35 11.82 -11.98
CA PRO A 334 -28.37 12.75 -13.12
C PRO A 334 -27.44 13.97 -12.89
N GLY A 335 -26.73 14.37 -13.94
CA GLY A 335 -25.85 15.54 -13.89
C GLY A 335 -25.20 15.84 -15.24
N ALA A 336 -24.45 16.95 -15.31
CA ALA A 336 -23.63 17.29 -16.46
C ALA A 336 -22.52 16.27 -16.67
N ALA A 337 -21.97 16.21 -17.89
CA ALA A 337 -20.83 15.34 -18.18
C ALA A 337 -19.64 15.67 -17.25
N PRO A 338 -18.98 14.67 -16.67
CA PRO A 338 -17.75 14.89 -15.91
C PRO A 338 -16.70 15.61 -16.77
N PRO A 339 -15.87 16.48 -16.18
CA PRO A 339 -14.87 17.24 -16.92
C PRO A 339 -13.86 16.28 -17.57
N THR A 340 -13.89 16.27 -18.91
CA THR A 340 -12.97 15.47 -19.75
C THR A 340 -11.95 16.38 -20.40
N GLY A 341 -10.76 15.86 -20.61
CA GLY A 341 -9.70 16.59 -21.32
C GLY A 341 -8.97 17.60 -20.42
N GLY A 342 -7.76 17.81 -20.72
CA GLY A 342 -6.87 18.72 -20.07
C GLY A 342 -5.45 18.29 -20.31
N GLU A 343 -4.60 19.26 -20.50
CA GLU A 343 -3.17 19.05 -20.54
C GLU A 343 -2.75 18.13 -19.39
N ASP A 344 -2.13 17.06 -19.74
CA ASP A 344 -1.64 16.07 -18.79
C ASP A 344 -0.64 16.74 -17.86
N ARG A 345 -0.78 16.55 -16.55
CA ARG A 345 0.20 17.07 -15.56
C ARG A 345 1.61 16.61 -15.88
N LEU A 346 1.77 15.43 -16.52
CA LEU A 346 3.05 14.91 -16.95
C LEU A 346 3.64 15.67 -18.14
N ALA A 347 2.81 16.29 -19.00
CA ALA A 347 3.24 17.07 -20.16
C ALA A 347 3.66 18.52 -19.82
N ARG A 348 3.21 19.10 -18.70
CA ARG A 348 3.51 20.49 -18.31
C ARG A 348 4.94 20.73 -17.79
N GLY A 349 5.67 19.71 -17.44
CA GLY A 349 7.00 19.84 -16.82
C GLY A 349 8.13 20.20 -17.79
N THR A 350 7.85 20.74 -18.97
CA THR A 350 8.86 21.02 -20.02
C THR A 350 8.92 22.48 -20.49
N ALA A 351 8.17 23.40 -19.91
CA ALA A 351 8.29 24.84 -20.17
C ALA A 351 9.24 25.52 -19.19
#